data_542c8b04ca0c2f458d5b7c05367fbe68
#
_entry.id   542c8b04ca0c2f458d5b7c05367fbe68
#
_cell.length_a   1.000
_cell.length_b   1.000
_cell.length_c   1.000
_cell.angle_alpha   90.00
_cell.angle_beta   90.00
_cell.angle_gamma   90.00
#
_symmetry.space_group_name_H-M   'P 1'
#
loop_
_entity.id
_entity.type
_entity.pdbx_description
1 polymer ?
#
loop_
_entity_poly.entity_id
_entity_poly.type
_entity_poly.pdbx_seq_one_letter_code
_entity_poly.pdbx_strand_id
1 'polypeptide(L)'
;SVLFCLMSCVLALAANSALSSQELTSRQKHIITIAAYTGRGDLHQLQPALNAALDSGLTINEIREVLVHSYAYCGFPRSLRGLQTFISVLDKRKSRGIADAPGQDACPTKDKRSRYDRGCAILAEISSIPVNAPKAAYAEFAPVMERFLKEHLFADIFERDVLTYDERELATVSILAAIGGVEP
;
A
#
# COMPACT_ATOMS: atom_id res chain seq x y z
N SER A 1 -11.65 -1.51 -17.37
CA SER A 1 -10.58 -2.35 -16.84
C SER A 1 -10.23 -1.89 -15.42
N VAL A 2 -10.04 -2.82 -14.46
CA VAL A 2 -9.75 -2.51 -13.04
C VAL A 2 -8.42 -1.79 -12.91
N LEU A 3 -7.46 -2.19 -13.72
CA LEU A 3 -6.16 -1.53 -13.81
C LEU A 3 -6.31 -0.10 -14.38
N PHE A 4 -7.26 0.10 -15.28
CA PHE A 4 -7.62 1.41 -15.80
C PHE A 4 -8.27 2.27 -14.71
N CYS A 5 -9.03 1.68 -13.81
CA CYS A 5 -9.61 2.37 -12.66
C CYS A 5 -8.52 2.76 -11.64
N LEU A 6 -7.58 1.84 -11.35
CA LEU A 6 -6.44 2.11 -10.47
C LEU A 6 -5.45 3.11 -11.12
N MET A 7 -5.18 2.99 -12.42
CA MET A 7 -4.34 3.97 -13.15
C MET A 7 -5.06 5.29 -13.44
N SER A 8 -6.38 5.28 -13.65
CA SER A 8 -7.14 6.54 -13.79
C SER A 8 -7.18 7.33 -12.48
N CYS A 9 -7.13 6.67 -11.32
CA CYS A 9 -6.96 7.35 -10.04
C CYS A 9 -5.62 8.08 -9.95
N VAL A 10 -4.54 7.45 -10.39
CA VAL A 10 -3.20 8.08 -10.42
C VAL A 10 -3.15 9.26 -11.38
N LEU A 11 -3.82 9.17 -12.53
CA LEU A 11 -3.88 10.26 -13.51
C LEU A 11 -4.86 11.39 -13.12
N ALA A 12 -5.95 11.09 -12.41
CA ALA A 12 -6.91 12.11 -11.96
C ALA A 12 -6.35 12.96 -10.80
N LEU A 13 -5.51 12.40 -9.93
CA LEU A 13 -4.74 13.17 -8.94
C LEU A 13 -3.73 14.13 -9.60
N ALA A 14 -3.22 13.80 -10.79
CA ALA A 14 -2.32 14.66 -11.55
C ALA A 14 -3.04 15.82 -12.27
N ALA A 15 -4.33 15.73 -12.51
CA ALA A 15 -5.05 16.71 -13.33
C ALA A 15 -5.67 17.87 -12.54
N ASN A 16 -5.74 17.82 -11.22
CA ASN A 16 -6.45 18.83 -10.41
C ASN A 16 -5.56 19.68 -9.49
N SER A 17 -4.27 19.46 -9.46
CA SER A 17 -3.33 20.40 -8.86
C SER A 17 -2.41 20.93 -9.94
N ALA A 18 -2.34 22.27 -10.08
CA ALA A 18 -1.26 22.89 -10.84
C ALA A 18 0.03 22.14 -10.51
N LEU A 19 0.72 21.58 -11.52
CA LEU A 19 1.99 20.89 -11.36
C LEU A 19 3.02 21.83 -10.70
N SER A 20 2.92 22.02 -9.42
CA SER A 20 4.10 22.29 -8.62
C SER A 20 4.80 20.94 -8.56
N SER A 21 6.03 20.85 -9.03
CA SER A 21 6.93 19.71 -8.86
C SER A 21 7.22 19.54 -7.36
N GLN A 22 6.23 19.08 -6.60
CA GLN A 22 6.42 18.86 -5.18
C GLN A 22 7.31 17.63 -5.06
N GLU A 23 8.54 17.88 -4.62
CA GLU A 23 9.51 16.81 -4.43
C GLU A 23 8.98 15.81 -3.39
N LEU A 24 9.14 14.51 -3.67
CA LEU A 24 8.78 13.46 -2.73
C LEU A 24 9.54 13.66 -1.40
N THR A 25 8.83 13.58 -0.29
CA THR A 25 9.42 13.60 1.05
C THR A 25 10.35 12.41 1.27
N SER A 26 11.28 12.50 2.21
CA SER A 26 12.13 11.37 2.61
C SER A 26 11.30 10.14 2.98
N ARG A 27 10.23 10.34 3.73
CA ARG A 27 9.27 9.28 4.12
C ARG A 27 8.66 8.59 2.90
N GLN A 28 8.15 9.33 1.94
CA GLN A 28 7.58 8.78 0.70
C GLN A 28 8.62 8.02 -0.12
N LYS A 29 9.84 8.55 -0.25
CA LYS A 29 10.95 7.87 -0.93
C LYS A 29 11.26 6.50 -0.30
N HIS A 30 11.24 6.38 1.03
CA HIS A 30 11.45 5.11 1.72
C HIS A 30 10.28 4.13 1.52
N ILE A 31 9.03 4.60 1.58
CA ILE A 31 7.84 3.77 1.30
C ILE A 31 7.93 3.18 -0.11
N ILE A 32 8.20 4.02 -1.12
CA ILE A 32 8.39 3.63 -2.53
C ILE A 32 9.47 2.54 -2.65
N THR A 33 10.63 2.77 -2.03
CA THR A 33 11.79 1.88 -2.12
C THR A 33 11.50 0.50 -1.51
N ILE A 34 10.91 0.47 -0.31
CA ILE A 34 10.52 -0.77 0.38
C ILE A 34 9.48 -1.53 -0.45
N ALA A 35 8.44 -0.82 -0.94
CA ALA A 35 7.37 -1.38 -1.74
C ALA A 35 7.91 -2.01 -3.05
N ALA A 36 8.78 -1.30 -3.77
CA ALA A 36 9.38 -1.77 -5.02
C ALA A 36 10.24 -3.04 -4.81
N TYR A 37 11.13 -3.05 -3.81
CA TYR A 37 11.96 -4.23 -3.54
C TYR A 37 11.14 -5.41 -3.04
N THR A 38 10.09 -5.17 -2.25
CA THR A 38 9.15 -6.22 -1.84
C THR A 38 8.42 -6.80 -3.05
N GLY A 39 7.92 -5.94 -3.94
CA GLY A 39 7.24 -6.32 -5.18
C GLY A 39 8.13 -7.17 -6.10
N ARG A 40 9.41 -6.84 -6.24
CA ARG A 40 10.38 -7.64 -7.00
C ARG A 40 10.80 -8.92 -6.30
N GLY A 41 10.65 -9.00 -4.99
CA GLY A 41 11.20 -10.08 -4.17
C GLY A 41 12.72 -9.96 -3.99
N ASP A 42 13.28 -8.77 -4.16
CA ASP A 42 14.71 -8.49 -4.03
C ASP A 42 15.10 -8.27 -2.56
N LEU A 43 15.23 -9.35 -1.82
CA LEU A 43 15.53 -9.30 -0.39
C LEU A 43 16.92 -8.73 -0.09
N HIS A 44 17.86 -8.83 -1.03
CA HIS A 44 19.20 -8.28 -0.88
C HIS A 44 19.17 -6.75 -0.81
N GLN A 45 18.38 -6.11 -1.66
CA GLN A 45 18.19 -4.67 -1.65
C GLN A 45 17.18 -4.22 -0.60
N LEU A 46 16.20 -5.06 -0.28
CA LEU A 46 15.20 -4.75 0.74
C LEU A 46 15.84 -4.56 2.13
N GLN A 47 16.80 -5.41 2.51
CA GLN A 47 17.43 -5.36 3.83
C GLN A 47 18.10 -3.99 4.13
N PRO A 48 18.98 -3.43 3.28
CA PRO A 48 19.53 -2.09 3.50
C PRO A 48 18.45 -0.98 3.41
N ALA A 49 17.44 -1.12 2.56
CA ALA A 49 16.34 -0.15 2.47
C ALA A 49 15.52 -0.07 3.77
N LEU A 50 15.26 -1.19 4.42
CA LEU A 50 14.59 -1.26 5.73
C LEU A 50 15.41 -0.56 6.82
N ASN A 51 16.75 -0.80 6.85
CA ASN A 51 17.63 -0.08 7.78
C ASN A 51 17.60 1.44 7.54
N ALA A 52 17.76 1.87 6.29
CA ALA A 52 17.74 3.28 5.94
C ALA A 52 16.40 3.97 6.31
N ALA A 53 15.28 3.27 6.14
CA ALA A 53 13.97 3.78 6.53
C ALA A 53 13.86 3.99 8.05
N LEU A 54 14.31 3.02 8.86
CA LEU A 54 14.37 3.17 10.31
C LEU A 54 15.30 4.30 10.74
N ASP A 55 16.48 4.40 10.12
CA ASP A 55 17.46 5.47 10.39
C ASP A 55 16.93 6.86 10.01
N SER A 56 16.00 6.93 9.05
CA SER A 56 15.33 8.18 8.66
C SER A 56 14.13 8.54 9.54
N GLY A 57 13.79 7.68 10.52
CA GLY A 57 12.73 7.93 11.48
C GLY A 57 11.38 7.29 11.17
N LEU A 58 11.29 6.41 10.14
CA LEU A 58 10.09 5.60 9.98
C LEU A 58 9.99 4.62 11.14
N THR A 59 8.80 4.43 11.65
CA THR A 59 8.53 3.51 12.76
C THR A 59 8.39 2.07 12.27
N ILE A 60 8.51 1.13 13.21
CA ILE A 60 8.33 -0.31 12.94
C ILE A 60 6.94 -0.54 12.34
N ASN A 61 5.90 0.06 12.89
CA ASN A 61 4.52 -0.15 12.44
C ASN A 61 4.27 0.43 11.04
N GLU A 62 4.86 1.56 10.69
CA GLU A 62 4.76 2.15 9.35
C GLU A 62 5.40 1.26 8.29
N ILE A 63 6.60 0.76 8.54
CA ILE A 63 7.29 -0.18 7.62
C ILE A 63 6.52 -1.49 7.52
N ARG A 64 6.06 -2.02 8.66
CA ARG A 64 5.21 -3.23 8.69
C ARG A 64 3.95 -3.05 7.85
N GLU A 65 3.33 -1.88 7.90
CA GLU A 65 2.12 -1.57 7.14
C GLU A 65 2.37 -1.55 5.63
N VAL A 66 3.51 -1.03 5.16
CA VAL A 66 3.91 -1.11 3.73
C VAL A 66 4.05 -2.58 3.29
N LEU A 67 4.70 -3.42 4.11
CA LEU A 67 4.89 -4.83 3.81
C LEU A 67 3.56 -5.61 3.82
N VAL A 68 2.65 -5.29 4.74
CA VAL A 68 1.29 -5.85 4.78
C VAL A 68 0.50 -5.40 3.55
N HIS A 69 0.51 -4.10 3.21
CA HIS A 69 -0.17 -3.59 2.02
C HIS A 69 0.30 -4.29 0.74
N SER A 70 1.58 -4.60 0.65
CA SER A 70 2.20 -5.20 -0.53
C SER A 70 1.59 -6.54 -0.92
N TYR A 71 1.03 -7.32 0.04
CA TYR A 71 0.52 -8.66 -0.28
C TYR A 71 -0.64 -8.63 -1.27
N ALA A 72 -1.45 -7.57 -1.27
CA ALA A 72 -2.58 -7.43 -2.17
C ALA A 72 -2.18 -7.34 -3.65
N TYR A 73 -0.95 -6.94 -3.92
CA TYR A 73 -0.41 -6.72 -5.26
C TYR A 73 0.65 -7.73 -5.68
N CYS A 74 1.52 -8.15 -4.76
CA CYS A 74 2.60 -9.09 -5.07
C CYS A 74 2.42 -10.48 -4.42
N GLY A 75 1.27 -10.72 -3.78
CA GLY A 75 0.90 -11.98 -3.15
C GLY A 75 1.58 -12.23 -1.81
N PHE A 76 1.01 -13.16 -1.05
CA PHE A 76 1.53 -13.59 0.25
C PHE A 76 3.02 -13.97 0.23
N PRO A 77 3.54 -14.74 -0.77
CA PRO A 77 4.93 -15.18 -0.71
C PRO A 77 5.93 -14.04 -0.60
N ARG A 78 5.78 -12.99 -1.39
CA ARG A 78 6.70 -11.84 -1.39
C ARG A 78 6.52 -10.99 -0.14
N SER A 79 5.28 -10.70 0.26
CA SER A 79 4.99 -9.95 1.49
C SER A 79 5.52 -10.66 2.73
N LEU A 80 5.26 -11.96 2.90
CA LEU A 80 5.76 -12.73 4.03
C LEU A 80 7.29 -12.79 4.08
N ARG A 81 7.97 -12.93 2.92
CA ARG A 81 9.42 -12.85 2.85
C ARG A 81 9.95 -11.49 3.25
N GLY A 82 9.25 -10.41 2.83
CA GLY A 82 9.54 -9.05 3.27
C GLY A 82 9.44 -8.89 4.78
N LEU A 83 8.35 -9.38 5.38
CA LEU A 83 8.14 -9.35 6.84
C LEU A 83 9.21 -10.14 7.60
N GLN A 84 9.58 -11.35 7.12
CA GLN A 84 10.68 -12.14 7.71
C GLN A 84 12.02 -11.41 7.64
N THR A 85 12.31 -10.75 6.51
CA THR A 85 13.51 -9.93 6.35
C THR A 85 13.50 -8.77 7.33
N PHE A 86 12.35 -8.13 7.52
CA PHE A 86 12.21 -7.01 8.47
C PHE A 86 12.43 -7.46 9.91
N ILE A 87 11.86 -8.59 10.34
CA ILE A 87 12.12 -9.18 11.67
C ILE A 87 13.63 -9.38 11.86
N SER A 88 14.33 -9.96 10.87
CA SER A 88 15.78 -10.17 10.95
C SER A 88 16.57 -8.85 11.05
N VAL A 89 16.10 -7.78 10.41
CA VAL A 89 16.70 -6.44 10.53
C VAL A 89 16.52 -5.91 11.95
N LEU A 90 15.31 -6.00 12.51
CA LEU A 90 15.02 -5.53 13.87
C LEU A 90 15.84 -6.29 14.92
N ASP A 91 15.96 -7.62 14.79
CA ASP A 91 16.75 -8.44 15.71
C ASP A 91 18.25 -8.05 15.68
N LYS A 92 18.80 -7.81 14.49
CA LYS A 92 20.20 -7.36 14.32
C LYS A 92 20.40 -5.95 14.89
N ARG A 93 19.43 -5.05 14.75
CA ARG A 93 19.49 -3.70 15.32
C ARG A 93 19.41 -3.74 16.85
N LYS A 94 18.47 -4.52 17.38
CA LYS A 94 18.33 -4.73 18.82
C LYS A 94 19.60 -5.35 19.45
N SER A 95 20.25 -6.33 18.79
CA SER A 95 21.50 -6.92 19.28
C SER A 95 22.67 -5.92 19.34
N ARG A 96 22.60 -4.84 18.58
CA ARG A 96 23.54 -3.72 18.60
C ARG A 96 23.13 -2.59 19.56
N GLY A 97 22.09 -2.80 20.37
CA GLY A 97 21.59 -1.81 21.32
C GLY A 97 20.75 -0.68 20.69
N ILE A 98 20.32 -0.81 19.44
CA ILE A 98 19.49 0.19 18.77
C ILE A 98 18.02 -0.09 19.17
N ALA A 99 17.34 0.94 19.66
CA ALA A 99 15.92 0.91 20.00
C ALA A 99 15.12 1.68 18.94
N ASP A 100 14.51 0.93 18.03
CA ASP A 100 13.64 1.52 17.01
C ASP A 100 12.26 1.88 17.57
N ALA A 101 11.68 2.99 17.15
CA ALA A 101 10.36 3.43 17.59
C ALA A 101 9.28 2.47 17.07
N PRO A 102 8.40 1.94 17.94
CA PRO A 102 7.35 1.01 17.50
C PRO A 102 6.33 1.67 16.58
N GLY A 103 6.01 2.95 16.80
CA GLY A 103 4.92 3.64 16.12
C GLY A 103 3.54 3.25 16.64
N GLN A 104 2.50 3.84 16.06
CA GLN A 104 1.11 3.54 16.42
C GLN A 104 0.59 2.35 15.62
N ASP A 105 -0.21 1.51 16.26
CA ASP A 105 -1.00 0.49 15.57
C ASP A 105 -2.21 1.14 14.88
N ALA A 106 -2.74 0.46 13.85
CA ALA A 106 -3.98 0.89 13.21
C ALA A 106 -5.13 0.93 14.23
N CYS A 107 -5.88 2.02 14.21
CA CYS A 107 -7.06 2.16 15.04
C CYS A 107 -8.17 1.19 14.58
N PRO A 108 -8.92 0.61 15.51
CA PRO A 108 -10.14 -0.10 15.13
C PRO A 108 -11.12 0.85 14.43
N THR A 109 -11.73 0.38 13.34
CA THR A 109 -12.75 1.18 12.66
C THR A 109 -13.93 1.49 13.57
N LYS A 110 -14.40 2.74 13.52
CA LYS A 110 -15.63 3.19 14.20
C LYS A 110 -16.86 3.13 13.30
N ASP A 111 -16.66 2.95 12.01
CA ASP A 111 -17.74 2.86 11.02
C ASP A 111 -18.46 1.51 11.14
N LYS A 112 -19.75 1.57 11.42
CA LYS A 112 -20.61 0.38 11.64
C LYS A 112 -21.23 -0.17 10.34
N ARG A 113 -21.00 0.48 9.20
CA ARG A 113 -21.47 -0.04 7.91
C ARG A 113 -20.86 -1.41 7.62
N SER A 114 -21.45 -2.13 6.68
CA SER A 114 -20.87 -3.40 6.23
C SER A 114 -19.45 -3.17 5.65
N ARG A 115 -18.59 -4.21 5.67
CA ARG A 115 -17.27 -4.13 5.03
C ARG A 115 -17.37 -3.73 3.57
N TYR A 116 -18.37 -4.26 2.87
CA TYR A 116 -18.61 -3.92 1.47
C TYR A 116 -18.92 -2.42 1.30
N ASP A 117 -19.82 -1.86 2.10
CA ASP A 117 -20.19 -0.44 2.00
C ASP A 117 -19.04 0.50 2.37
N ARG A 118 -18.25 0.14 3.39
CA ARG A 118 -17.05 0.89 3.74
C ARG A 118 -16.03 0.87 2.60
N GLY A 119 -15.77 -0.31 2.04
CA GLY A 119 -14.87 -0.45 0.90
C GLY A 119 -15.34 0.30 -0.35
N CYS A 120 -16.66 0.32 -0.61
CA CYS A 120 -17.22 1.15 -1.69
C CYS A 120 -16.95 2.64 -1.46
N ALA A 121 -17.11 3.12 -0.23
CA ALA A 121 -16.88 4.52 0.09
C ALA A 121 -15.41 4.91 -0.06
N ILE A 122 -14.49 4.08 0.44
CA ILE A 122 -13.04 4.31 0.31
C ILE A 122 -12.62 4.30 -1.16
N LEU A 123 -13.09 3.33 -1.93
CA LEU A 123 -12.82 3.28 -3.37
C LEU A 123 -13.31 4.54 -4.07
N ALA A 124 -14.52 5.01 -3.75
CA ALA A 124 -15.07 6.22 -4.35
C ALA A 124 -14.25 7.47 -3.97
N GLU A 125 -13.78 7.56 -2.73
CA GLU A 125 -12.92 8.65 -2.27
C GLU A 125 -11.58 8.68 -3.01
N ILE A 126 -10.91 7.54 -3.11
CA ILE A 126 -9.60 7.44 -3.77
C ILE A 126 -9.70 7.62 -5.27
N SER A 127 -10.70 6.99 -5.92
CA SER A 127 -10.85 7.01 -7.37
C SER A 127 -11.62 8.20 -7.93
N SER A 128 -12.30 8.96 -7.09
CA SER A 128 -13.28 9.96 -7.49
C SER A 128 -14.44 9.39 -8.36
N ILE A 129 -14.61 8.08 -8.37
CA ILE A 129 -15.71 7.40 -9.08
C ILE A 129 -16.87 7.20 -8.12
N PRO A 130 -18.08 7.68 -8.44
CA PRO A 130 -19.25 7.54 -7.56
C PRO A 130 -19.56 6.08 -7.22
N VAL A 131 -20.00 5.82 -5.99
CA VAL A 131 -20.35 4.45 -5.51
C VAL A 131 -21.38 3.76 -6.40
N ASN A 132 -22.30 4.53 -7.00
CA ASN A 132 -23.34 4.06 -7.90
C ASN A 132 -22.95 4.06 -9.39
N ALA A 133 -21.68 4.23 -9.72
CA ALA A 133 -21.21 4.13 -11.08
C ALA A 133 -21.47 2.72 -11.67
N PRO A 134 -21.64 2.59 -12.99
CA PRO A 134 -21.81 1.30 -13.64
C PRO A 134 -20.68 0.35 -13.28
N LYS A 135 -21.02 -0.92 -13.07
CA LYS A 135 -20.01 -1.94 -12.75
C LYS A 135 -19.07 -2.16 -13.93
N ALA A 136 -17.81 -2.40 -13.61
CA ALA A 136 -16.85 -2.82 -14.61
C ALA A 136 -17.14 -4.26 -15.09
N ALA A 137 -16.78 -4.57 -16.32
CA ALA A 137 -17.08 -5.88 -16.93
C ALA A 137 -16.58 -7.06 -16.10
N TYR A 138 -15.41 -6.95 -15.46
CA TYR A 138 -14.91 -8.02 -14.57
C TYR A 138 -15.81 -8.26 -13.35
N ALA A 139 -16.45 -7.21 -12.82
CA ALA A 139 -17.33 -7.31 -11.66
C ALA A 139 -18.66 -7.97 -12.00
N GLU A 140 -19.10 -7.85 -13.25
CA GLU A 140 -20.25 -8.59 -13.78
C GLU A 140 -19.91 -10.05 -14.04
N PHE A 141 -18.74 -10.30 -14.64
CA PHE A 141 -18.27 -11.65 -14.97
C PHE A 141 -17.89 -12.47 -13.73
N ALA A 142 -17.25 -11.85 -12.76
CA ALA A 142 -16.78 -12.49 -11.53
C ALA A 142 -17.14 -11.65 -10.29
N PRO A 143 -18.42 -11.67 -9.83
CA PRO A 143 -18.87 -10.83 -8.71
C PRO A 143 -18.12 -11.04 -7.40
N VAL A 144 -17.54 -12.23 -7.21
CA VAL A 144 -16.70 -12.53 -6.04
C VAL A 144 -15.43 -11.69 -6.00
N MET A 145 -14.84 -11.38 -7.16
CA MET A 145 -13.65 -10.52 -7.25
C MET A 145 -13.97 -9.08 -6.86
N GLU A 146 -15.12 -8.56 -7.27
CA GLU A 146 -15.61 -7.25 -6.84
C GLU A 146 -15.75 -7.20 -5.30
N ARG A 147 -16.31 -8.26 -4.71
CA ARG A 147 -16.47 -8.37 -3.26
C ARG A 147 -15.11 -8.38 -2.55
N PHE A 148 -14.16 -9.19 -3.01
CA PHE A 148 -12.82 -9.23 -2.44
C PHE A 148 -12.12 -7.88 -2.56
N LEU A 149 -12.25 -7.21 -3.69
CA LEU A 149 -11.68 -5.89 -3.89
C LEU A 149 -12.24 -4.89 -2.87
N LYS A 150 -13.56 -4.82 -2.73
CA LYS A 150 -14.21 -3.85 -1.84
C LYS A 150 -14.05 -4.20 -0.36
N GLU A 151 -14.39 -5.44 0.03
CA GLU A 151 -14.34 -5.83 1.43
C GLU A 151 -12.91 -6.00 1.94
N HIS A 152 -12.03 -6.57 1.14
CA HIS A 152 -10.70 -6.92 1.62
C HIS A 152 -9.66 -5.86 1.29
N LEU A 153 -9.51 -5.45 0.03
CA LEU A 153 -8.51 -4.44 -0.29
C LEU A 153 -8.88 -3.08 0.32
N PHE A 154 -10.08 -2.58 0.07
CA PHE A 154 -10.43 -1.24 0.52
C PHE A 154 -10.85 -1.19 2.00
N ALA A 155 -11.72 -2.09 2.48
CA ALA A 155 -12.15 -2.02 3.87
C ALA A 155 -11.15 -2.62 4.87
N ASP A 156 -10.44 -3.74 4.55
CA ASP A 156 -9.53 -4.32 5.53
C ASP A 156 -8.11 -3.74 5.47
N ILE A 157 -7.65 -3.24 4.29
CA ILE A 157 -6.28 -2.77 4.11
C ILE A 157 -6.23 -1.24 4.01
N PHE A 158 -6.97 -0.63 3.07
CA PHE A 158 -6.91 0.83 2.89
C PHE A 158 -7.51 1.62 4.07
N GLU A 159 -8.50 1.06 4.78
CA GLU A 159 -9.10 1.70 5.96
C GLU A 159 -8.14 1.84 7.15
N ARG A 160 -7.04 1.08 7.15
CA ARG A 160 -6.05 1.13 8.23
C ARG A 160 -5.29 2.46 8.19
N ASP A 161 -5.32 3.22 9.27
CA ASP A 161 -4.90 4.63 9.37
C ASP A 161 -3.40 4.85 9.68
N VAL A 162 -2.56 3.80 9.55
CA VAL A 162 -1.10 3.91 9.74
C VAL A 162 -0.42 4.62 8.58
N LEU A 163 -0.92 4.40 7.35
CA LEU A 163 -0.49 5.08 6.13
C LEU A 163 -1.66 5.89 5.56
N THR A 164 -1.37 7.05 5.01
CA THR A 164 -2.37 7.81 4.24
C THR A 164 -2.74 7.10 2.93
N TYR A 165 -3.84 7.50 2.31
CA TYR A 165 -4.22 6.96 0.99
C TYR A 165 -3.15 7.25 -0.06
N ASP A 166 -2.56 8.45 -0.06
CA ASP A 166 -1.46 8.80 -0.98
C ASP A 166 -0.24 7.89 -0.80
N GLU A 167 0.14 7.59 0.45
CA GLU A 167 1.24 6.68 0.74
C GLU A 167 0.94 5.24 0.31
N ARG A 168 -0.31 4.79 0.44
CA ARG A 168 -0.75 3.49 -0.07
C ARG A 168 -0.72 3.43 -1.59
N GLU A 169 -1.16 4.49 -2.25
CA GLU A 169 -1.10 4.58 -3.72
C GLU A 169 0.35 4.65 -4.23
N LEU A 170 1.24 5.38 -3.55
CA LEU A 170 2.67 5.37 -3.87
C LEU A 170 3.27 3.96 -3.74
N ALA A 171 2.92 3.23 -2.67
CA ALA A 171 3.35 1.84 -2.51
C ALA A 171 2.77 0.94 -3.62
N THR A 172 1.48 1.08 -3.94
CA THR A 172 0.80 0.34 -5.01
C THR A 172 1.49 0.51 -6.35
N VAL A 173 1.66 1.76 -6.79
CA VAL A 173 2.31 2.09 -8.09
C VAL A 173 3.74 1.55 -8.12
N SER A 174 4.48 1.68 -7.01
CA SER A 174 5.85 1.19 -6.91
C SER A 174 5.95 -0.33 -7.04
N ILE A 175 5.03 -1.07 -6.42
CA ILE A 175 4.96 -2.54 -6.53
C ILE A 175 4.63 -2.94 -7.97
N LEU A 176 3.59 -2.35 -8.56
CA LEU A 176 3.15 -2.69 -9.91
C LEU A 176 4.24 -2.37 -10.94
N ALA A 177 4.86 -1.19 -10.87
CA ALA A 177 5.99 -0.84 -11.72
C ALA A 177 7.19 -1.78 -11.56
N ALA A 178 7.45 -2.25 -10.33
CA ALA A 178 8.56 -3.16 -10.05
C ALA A 178 8.30 -4.60 -10.54
N ILE A 179 7.04 -5.04 -10.58
CA ILE A 179 6.64 -6.36 -11.10
C ILE A 179 6.64 -6.36 -12.63
N GLY A 180 6.11 -5.31 -13.25
CA GLY A 180 5.86 -5.23 -14.70
C GLY A 180 4.77 -6.16 -15.20
N GLY A 181 4.35 -6.02 -16.44
CA GLY A 181 3.35 -6.89 -17.07
C GLY A 181 1.95 -6.77 -16.48
N VAL A 182 1.66 -5.63 -15.87
CA VAL A 182 0.35 -5.29 -15.27
C VAL A 182 -0.24 -4.01 -15.88
N GLU A 183 0.35 -3.56 -16.96
CA GLU A 183 -0.12 -2.44 -17.77
C GLU A 183 -1.48 -2.79 -18.41
N PRO A 184 -2.38 -1.80 -18.61
CA PRO A 184 -3.67 -2.00 -19.24
C PRO A 184 -3.58 -2.42 -20.70
#